data_c37487bd101e8205b9dac7266323ac20
#
_entry.id   c37487bd101e8205b9dac7266323ac20
#
_cell.length_a   1.000
_cell.length_b   1.000
_cell.length_c   1.000
_cell.angle_alpha   90.00
_cell.angle_beta   90.00
_cell.angle_gamma   90.00
#
_symmetry.space_group_name_H-M   'P 1'
#
loop_
_entity.id
_entity.type
_entity.pdbx_description
1 polymer ?
#
loop_
_entity_poly.entity_id
_entity_poly.type
_entity_poly.pdbx_seq_one_letter_code
_entity_poly.pdbx_strand_id
1 'polypeptide(L)'
;MKLIYYIILRITLALTLILTVWAIFFYVTMIDEVNDEVDDALEDYSETIIIRALAGEELPSKTNGSNNQYYMMEVSKEYAESREDIQYKDSMVYIEEKGETEPARILTTIFKDDEGRYHELTVSTPSIEKDDLRDAIQMWIIFLYVAL
;
A
#
# COMPACT_ATOMS: atom_id res chain seq x y z
N MET A 1 47.13 25.19 -5.32
CA MET A 1 45.71 25.27 -5.70
C MET A 1 45.18 24.00 -6.33
N LYS A 2 45.89 23.40 -7.28
CA LYS A 2 45.41 22.16 -7.90
C LYS A 2 45.25 21.01 -6.91
N LEU A 3 46.14 20.90 -5.92
CA LEU A 3 46.05 19.85 -4.91
C LEU A 3 44.80 19.98 -4.05
N ILE A 4 44.46 21.18 -3.62
CA ILE A 4 43.26 21.47 -2.83
C ILE A 4 42.01 21.13 -3.64
N TYR A 5 42.02 21.48 -4.90
CA TYR A 5 40.89 21.17 -5.81
C TYR A 5 40.68 19.66 -5.91
N TYR A 6 41.76 18.88 -6.08
CA TYR A 6 41.64 17.42 -6.16
C TYR A 6 41.14 16.80 -4.85
N ILE A 7 41.59 17.31 -3.71
CA ILE A 7 41.15 16.83 -2.40
C ILE A 7 39.65 17.12 -2.23
N ILE A 8 39.22 18.33 -2.54
CA ILE A 8 37.80 18.72 -2.47
C ILE A 8 36.95 17.86 -3.39
N LEU A 9 37.42 17.63 -4.61
CA LEU A 9 36.69 16.80 -5.58
C LEU A 9 36.54 15.35 -5.07
N ARG A 10 37.61 14.77 -4.52
CA ARG A 10 37.56 13.41 -3.98
C ARG A 10 36.59 13.30 -2.79
N ILE A 11 36.67 14.27 -1.88
CA ILE A 11 35.77 14.30 -0.72
C ILE A 11 34.32 14.44 -1.17
N THR A 12 34.05 15.32 -2.15
CA THR A 12 32.71 15.52 -2.68
C THR A 12 32.17 14.25 -3.33
N LEU A 13 33.00 13.55 -4.10
CA LEU A 13 32.60 12.28 -4.73
C LEU A 13 32.31 11.21 -3.68
N ALA A 14 33.15 11.12 -2.67
CA ALA A 14 32.95 10.14 -1.58
C ALA A 14 31.66 10.42 -0.81
N LEU A 15 31.42 11.69 -0.47
CA LEU A 15 30.18 12.07 0.22
C LEU A 15 28.94 11.82 -0.63
N THR A 16 29.01 12.14 -1.91
CA THR A 16 27.89 11.90 -2.84
C THR A 16 27.58 10.41 -2.91
N LEU A 17 28.61 9.58 -3.00
CA LEU A 17 28.44 8.12 -3.04
C LEU A 17 27.80 7.60 -1.75
N ILE A 18 28.29 8.04 -0.59
CA ILE A 18 27.74 7.64 0.70
C ILE A 18 26.27 8.07 0.82
N LEU A 19 25.96 9.32 0.49
CA LEU A 19 24.60 9.83 0.56
C LEU A 19 23.66 9.09 -0.39
N THR A 20 24.14 8.72 -1.58
CA THR A 20 23.35 7.95 -2.55
C THR A 20 23.02 6.57 -2.01
N VAL A 21 24.00 5.87 -1.42
CA VAL A 21 23.79 4.54 -0.83
C VAL A 21 22.78 4.64 0.32
N TRP A 22 22.91 5.64 1.19
CA TRP A 22 21.98 5.87 2.29
C TRP A 22 20.57 6.18 1.78
N ALA A 23 20.45 7.00 0.73
CA ALA A 23 19.17 7.35 0.15
C ALA A 23 18.45 6.11 -0.42
N ILE A 24 19.20 5.26 -1.12
CA ILE A 24 18.63 4.01 -1.68
C ILE A 24 18.20 3.08 -0.54
N PHE A 25 19.04 2.90 0.47
CA PHE A 25 18.71 2.07 1.62
C PHE A 25 17.46 2.57 2.34
N PHE A 26 17.40 3.88 2.58
CA PHE A 26 16.27 4.51 3.23
C PHE A 26 14.98 4.35 2.42
N TYR A 27 15.08 4.53 1.10
CA TYR A 27 13.95 4.36 0.19
C TYR A 27 13.38 2.95 0.26
N VAL A 28 14.25 1.93 0.16
CA VAL A 28 13.80 0.53 0.22
C VAL A 28 13.14 0.23 1.56
N THR A 29 13.75 0.68 2.66
CA THR A 29 13.22 0.46 4.00
C THR A 29 11.86 1.14 4.17
N MET A 30 11.70 2.37 3.69
CA MET A 30 10.43 3.08 3.79
C MET A 30 9.32 2.44 2.96
N ILE A 31 9.64 1.97 1.76
CA ILE A 31 8.65 1.29 0.91
C ILE A 31 8.16 0.01 1.58
N ASP A 32 9.06 -0.78 2.15
CA ASP A 32 8.67 -2.00 2.88
C ASP A 32 7.78 -1.67 4.08
N GLU A 33 8.13 -0.66 4.85
CA GLU A 33 7.36 -0.22 6.01
C GLU A 33 5.96 0.28 5.62
N VAL A 34 5.87 1.07 4.56
CA VAL A 34 4.59 1.57 4.05
C VAL A 34 3.71 0.41 3.57
N ASN A 35 4.29 -0.57 2.88
CA ASN A 35 3.55 -1.75 2.45
C ASN A 35 2.99 -2.54 3.64
N ASP A 36 3.78 -2.74 4.68
CA ASP A 36 3.33 -3.44 5.88
C ASP A 36 2.21 -2.68 6.59
N GLU A 37 2.32 -1.37 6.70
CA GLU A 37 1.26 -0.54 7.30
C GLU A 37 -0.04 -0.59 6.49
N VAL A 38 0.06 -0.56 5.17
CA VAL A 38 -1.10 -0.64 4.29
C VAL A 38 -1.78 -2.01 4.44
N ASP A 39 -1.01 -3.08 4.47
CA ASP A 39 -1.57 -4.43 4.64
C ASP A 39 -2.24 -4.58 6.02
N ASP A 40 -1.62 -4.07 7.08
CA ASP A 40 -2.22 -4.08 8.43
C ASP A 40 -3.50 -3.25 8.49
N ALA A 41 -3.52 -2.10 7.83
CA ALA A 41 -4.71 -1.25 7.78
C ALA A 41 -5.86 -1.94 7.03
N LEU A 42 -5.56 -2.63 5.94
CA LEU A 42 -6.55 -3.41 5.20
C LEU A 42 -7.10 -4.56 6.03
N GLU A 43 -6.23 -5.25 6.75
CA GLU A 43 -6.64 -6.34 7.64
C GLU A 43 -7.59 -5.83 8.74
N ASP A 44 -7.24 -4.74 9.40
CA ASP A 44 -8.08 -4.11 10.42
C ASP A 44 -9.43 -3.67 9.85
N TYR A 45 -9.42 -3.09 8.66
CA TYR A 45 -10.63 -2.67 7.98
C TYR A 45 -11.52 -3.87 7.64
N SER A 46 -10.94 -4.94 7.14
CA SER A 46 -11.70 -6.16 6.82
C SER A 46 -12.30 -6.79 8.07
N GLU A 47 -11.55 -6.85 9.17
CA GLU A 47 -12.05 -7.37 10.44
C GLU A 47 -13.23 -6.54 10.95
N THR A 48 -13.15 -5.23 10.85
CA THR A 48 -14.23 -4.33 11.26
C THR A 48 -15.51 -4.62 10.47
N ILE A 49 -15.39 -4.80 9.16
CA ILE A 49 -16.54 -5.11 8.30
C ILE A 49 -17.13 -6.48 8.66
N ILE A 50 -16.28 -7.48 8.86
CA ILE A 50 -16.72 -8.84 9.22
C ILE A 50 -17.44 -8.83 10.56
N ILE A 51 -16.90 -8.16 11.56
CA ILE A 51 -17.50 -8.08 12.90
C ILE A 51 -18.87 -7.43 12.83
N ARG A 52 -19.01 -6.33 12.08
CA ARG A 52 -20.29 -5.66 11.91
C ARG A 52 -21.29 -6.51 11.14
N ALA A 53 -20.84 -7.21 10.11
CA ALA A 53 -21.70 -8.10 9.33
C ALA A 53 -22.22 -9.26 10.19
N LEU A 54 -21.37 -9.87 11.00
CA LEU A 54 -21.75 -10.97 11.88
C LEU A 54 -22.67 -10.51 13.03
N ALA A 55 -22.49 -9.29 13.51
CA ALA A 55 -23.34 -8.72 14.54
C ALA A 55 -24.70 -8.25 14.01
N GLY A 56 -24.91 -8.27 12.70
CA GLY A 56 -26.14 -7.78 12.09
C GLY A 56 -26.24 -6.25 12.10
N GLU A 57 -25.15 -5.56 12.36
CA GLU A 57 -25.12 -4.09 12.34
C GLU A 57 -25.09 -3.56 10.92
N GLU A 58 -25.50 -2.30 10.77
CA GLU A 58 -25.45 -1.61 9.49
C GLU A 58 -23.98 -1.44 9.07
N LEU A 59 -23.67 -1.88 7.85
CA LEU A 59 -22.31 -1.77 7.30
C LEU A 59 -22.01 -0.31 6.94
N PRO A 60 -20.75 0.12 7.07
CA PRO A 60 -20.35 1.44 6.60
C PRO A 60 -20.59 1.56 5.08
N SER A 61 -20.70 2.79 4.59
CA SER A 61 -20.84 3.01 3.14
C SER A 61 -19.63 2.40 2.42
N LYS A 62 -19.83 2.00 1.16
CA LYS A 62 -18.77 1.37 0.36
C LYS A 62 -17.51 2.22 0.24
N THR A 63 -17.63 3.52 0.46
CA THR A 63 -16.50 4.43 0.55
C THR A 63 -16.60 5.17 1.88
N ASN A 64 -15.57 5.07 2.71
CA ASN A 64 -15.58 5.64 4.05
C ASN A 64 -14.87 7.01 4.14
N GLY A 65 -14.81 7.75 3.05
CA GLY A 65 -14.16 9.06 3.02
C GLY A 65 -12.64 9.03 2.91
N SER A 66 -12.01 7.87 3.15
CA SER A 66 -10.57 7.69 2.99
C SER A 66 -10.21 6.95 1.71
N ASN A 67 -11.16 6.87 0.78
CA ASN A 67 -11.06 6.16 -0.50
C ASN A 67 -10.93 4.63 -0.36
N ASN A 68 -11.07 4.11 0.84
CA ASN A 68 -11.13 2.66 1.03
C ASN A 68 -12.49 2.15 0.54
N GLN A 69 -12.47 1.04 -0.17
CA GLN A 69 -13.66 0.43 -0.74
C GLN A 69 -13.76 -1.02 -0.27
N TYR A 70 -14.97 -1.52 -0.17
CA TYR A 70 -15.17 -2.93 0.10
C TYR A 70 -16.24 -3.51 -0.83
N TYR A 71 -16.15 -4.80 -1.07
CA TYR A 71 -17.09 -5.56 -1.84
C TYR A 71 -17.26 -6.92 -1.19
N MET A 72 -18.51 -7.35 -1.00
CA MET A 72 -18.83 -8.62 -0.36
C MET A 72 -19.77 -9.41 -1.22
N MET A 73 -19.49 -10.71 -1.41
CA MET A 73 -20.37 -11.60 -2.12
C MET A 73 -20.41 -12.97 -1.47
N GLU A 74 -21.56 -13.63 -1.58
CA GLU A 74 -21.71 -15.00 -1.11
C GLU A 74 -21.01 -15.95 -2.09
N VAL A 75 -20.27 -16.91 -1.54
CA VAL A 75 -19.54 -17.91 -2.34
C VAL A 75 -19.91 -19.31 -1.88
N SER A 76 -19.67 -20.30 -2.75
CA SER A 76 -19.93 -21.69 -2.41
C SER A 76 -18.91 -22.20 -1.41
N LYS A 77 -19.30 -23.25 -0.67
CA LYS A 77 -18.39 -23.92 0.28
C LYS A 77 -17.16 -24.48 -0.42
N GLU A 78 -17.33 -25.03 -1.60
CA GLU A 78 -16.23 -25.59 -2.39
C GLU A 78 -15.21 -24.52 -2.77
N TYR A 79 -15.71 -23.36 -3.21
CA TYR A 79 -14.85 -22.21 -3.53
C TYR A 79 -14.11 -21.71 -2.28
N ALA A 80 -14.83 -21.60 -1.16
CA ALA A 80 -14.25 -21.12 0.10
C ALA A 80 -13.14 -22.05 0.60
N GLU A 81 -13.31 -23.35 0.50
CA GLU A 81 -12.31 -24.33 0.92
C GLU A 81 -11.10 -24.37 -0.01
N SER A 82 -11.26 -23.98 -1.28
CA SER A 82 -10.17 -23.99 -2.26
C SER A 82 -9.28 -22.73 -2.21
N ARG A 83 -9.67 -21.71 -1.43
CA ARG A 83 -8.97 -20.44 -1.35
C ARG A 83 -8.22 -20.31 -0.03
N GLU A 84 -7.15 -19.52 -0.05
CA GLU A 84 -6.45 -19.14 1.17
C GLU A 84 -7.32 -18.18 1.99
N ASP A 85 -7.13 -18.19 3.30
CA ASP A 85 -7.92 -17.35 4.21
C ASP A 85 -7.76 -15.86 3.92
N ILE A 86 -6.53 -15.43 3.66
CA ILE A 86 -6.23 -14.02 3.35
C ILE A 86 -5.28 -13.96 2.17
N GLN A 87 -5.64 -13.15 1.17
CA GLN A 87 -4.81 -12.92 -0.01
C GLN A 87 -4.62 -11.42 -0.23
N TYR A 88 -3.39 -11.02 -0.56
CA TYR A 88 -3.06 -9.64 -0.91
C TYR A 88 -2.72 -9.56 -2.39
N LYS A 89 -3.13 -8.48 -3.03
CA LYS A 89 -2.90 -8.27 -4.45
C LYS A 89 -2.81 -6.79 -4.77
N ASP A 90 -1.91 -6.44 -5.68
CA ASP A 90 -1.87 -5.10 -6.26
C ASP A 90 -2.64 -5.11 -7.57
N SER A 91 -3.55 -4.16 -7.77
CA SER A 91 -4.36 -4.08 -8.96
C SER A 91 -4.83 -2.65 -9.20
N MET A 92 -5.39 -2.41 -10.39
CA MET A 92 -6.02 -1.14 -10.72
C MET A 92 -7.50 -1.22 -10.32
N VAL A 93 -7.96 -0.21 -9.61
CA VAL A 93 -9.35 -0.12 -9.13
C VAL A 93 -9.97 1.18 -9.63
N TYR A 94 -11.19 1.09 -10.15
CA TYR A 94 -11.95 2.26 -10.58
C TYR A 94 -12.59 2.93 -9.35
N ILE A 95 -12.33 4.22 -9.20
CA ILE A 95 -12.88 5.02 -8.10
C ILE A 95 -13.98 5.92 -8.65
N GLU A 96 -15.23 5.59 -8.34
CA GLU A 96 -16.39 6.31 -8.85
C GLU A 96 -16.39 7.79 -8.51
N GLU A 97 -15.98 8.13 -7.29
CA GLU A 97 -15.92 9.51 -6.82
C GLU A 97 -15.02 10.41 -7.67
N LYS A 98 -13.94 9.84 -8.18
CA LYS A 98 -12.95 10.56 -8.98
C LYS A 98 -13.12 10.32 -10.47
N GLY A 99 -13.87 9.30 -10.87
CA GLY A 99 -13.99 8.90 -12.25
C GLY A 99 -12.71 8.40 -12.88
N GLU A 100 -11.78 7.91 -12.09
CA GLU A 100 -10.46 7.49 -12.53
C GLU A 100 -10.14 6.08 -12.03
N THR A 101 -9.28 5.39 -12.78
CA THR A 101 -8.72 4.10 -12.34
C THR A 101 -7.36 4.36 -11.71
N GLU A 102 -7.17 3.89 -10.49
CA GLU A 102 -5.95 4.12 -9.73
C GLU A 102 -5.35 2.80 -9.24
N PRO A 103 -4.03 2.73 -9.02
CA PRO A 103 -3.42 1.57 -8.38
C PRO A 103 -3.95 1.44 -6.95
N ALA A 104 -4.23 0.21 -6.55
CA ALA A 104 -4.73 -0.07 -5.21
C ALA A 104 -4.13 -1.36 -4.67
N ARG A 105 -4.00 -1.41 -3.35
CA ARG A 105 -3.70 -2.64 -2.64
C ARG A 105 -5.02 -3.29 -2.25
N ILE A 106 -5.16 -4.56 -2.54
CA ILE A 106 -6.40 -5.31 -2.34
C ILE A 106 -6.14 -6.47 -1.38
N LEU A 107 -7.01 -6.60 -0.39
CA LEU A 107 -7.06 -7.76 0.50
C LEU A 107 -8.36 -8.51 0.24
N THR A 108 -8.27 -9.82 0.04
CA THR A 108 -9.41 -10.71 -0.11
C THR A 108 -9.38 -11.74 0.99
N THR A 109 -10.50 -11.89 1.70
CA THR A 109 -10.65 -12.87 2.77
C THR A 109 -12.02 -13.52 2.68
N ILE A 110 -12.14 -14.72 3.23
CA ILE A 110 -13.40 -15.47 3.25
C ILE A 110 -13.79 -15.72 4.69
N PHE A 111 -15.04 -15.48 5.01
CA PHE A 111 -15.57 -15.76 6.34
C PHE A 111 -16.92 -16.48 6.26
N LYS A 112 -17.28 -17.12 7.35
CA LYS A 112 -18.53 -17.87 7.49
C LYS A 112 -19.46 -17.08 8.41
N ASP A 113 -20.70 -16.89 8.01
CA ASP A 113 -21.68 -16.20 8.84
C ASP A 113 -22.37 -17.18 9.83
N ASP A 114 -23.25 -16.65 10.65
CA ASP A 114 -23.97 -17.44 11.66
C ASP A 114 -24.92 -18.47 11.06
N GLU A 115 -25.33 -18.27 9.81
CA GLU A 115 -26.18 -19.20 9.08
C GLU A 115 -25.43 -20.29 8.35
N GLY A 116 -24.11 -20.28 8.41
CA GLY A 116 -23.25 -21.26 7.77
C GLY A 116 -22.92 -20.95 6.32
N ARG A 117 -23.23 -19.74 5.85
CA ARG A 117 -22.92 -19.29 4.50
C ARG A 117 -21.53 -18.69 4.45
N TYR A 118 -20.82 -18.95 3.36
CA TYR A 118 -19.49 -18.38 3.13
C TYR A 118 -19.59 -17.11 2.32
N HIS A 119 -18.83 -16.09 2.73
CA HIS A 119 -18.79 -14.81 2.05
C HIS A 119 -17.34 -14.46 1.74
N GLU A 120 -17.11 -13.94 0.53
CA GLU A 120 -15.82 -13.39 0.14
C GLU A 120 -15.87 -11.87 0.30
N LEU A 121 -14.99 -11.35 1.12
CA LEU A 121 -14.85 -9.91 1.33
C LEU A 121 -13.59 -9.43 0.64
N THR A 122 -13.74 -8.45 -0.23
CA THR A 122 -12.64 -7.79 -0.91
C THR A 122 -12.59 -6.34 -0.44
N VAL A 123 -11.48 -5.93 0.17
CA VAL A 123 -11.27 -4.55 0.59
C VAL A 123 -10.08 -3.99 -0.17
N SER A 124 -10.15 -2.71 -0.51
CA SER A 124 -9.10 -2.06 -1.28
C SER A 124 -8.82 -0.66 -0.74
N THR A 125 -7.57 -0.26 -0.85
CA THR A 125 -7.14 1.10 -0.54
C THR A 125 -6.23 1.60 -1.66
N PRO A 126 -6.38 2.86 -2.08
CA PRO A 126 -5.48 3.41 -3.09
C PRO A 126 -4.04 3.43 -2.60
N SER A 127 -3.11 3.12 -3.51
CA SER A 127 -1.68 3.14 -3.22
C SER A 127 -1.00 4.45 -3.65
N ILE A 128 -1.78 5.52 -3.78
CA ILE A 128 -1.31 6.84 -4.21
C ILE A 128 -0.22 7.37 -3.27
N GLU A 129 -0.41 7.20 -1.97
CA GLU A 129 0.57 7.66 -0.97
C GLU A 129 1.95 7.05 -1.20
N LYS A 130 1.98 5.78 -1.61
CA LYS A 130 3.22 5.09 -1.94
C LYS A 130 3.89 5.70 -3.17
N ASP A 131 3.12 5.99 -4.21
CA ASP A 131 3.61 6.61 -5.43
C ASP A 131 4.10 8.04 -5.15
N ASP A 132 3.36 8.80 -4.36
CA ASP A 132 3.75 10.16 -3.96
C ASP A 132 5.06 10.15 -3.17
N LEU A 133 5.22 9.21 -2.25
CA LEU A 133 6.44 9.04 -1.49
C LEU A 133 7.63 8.70 -2.39
N ARG A 134 7.40 7.81 -3.34
CA ARG A 134 8.40 7.42 -4.34
C ARG A 134 8.86 8.62 -5.17
N ASP A 135 7.92 9.40 -5.66
CA ASP A 135 8.21 10.58 -6.47
C ASP A 135 8.97 11.63 -5.65
N ALA A 136 8.57 11.86 -4.41
CA ALA A 136 9.25 12.79 -3.52
C ALA A 136 10.71 12.39 -3.27
N ILE A 137 10.97 11.11 -3.03
CA ILE A 137 12.33 10.60 -2.81
C ILE A 137 13.17 10.73 -4.08
N GLN A 138 12.59 10.42 -5.25
CA GLN A 138 13.29 10.58 -6.53
C GLN A 138 13.66 12.04 -6.78
N MET A 139 12.77 12.99 -6.49
CA MET A 139 13.06 14.41 -6.61
C MET A 139 14.20 14.84 -5.68
N TRP A 140 14.22 14.35 -4.45
CA TRP A 140 15.30 14.63 -3.50
C TRP A 140 16.65 14.12 -4.00
N ILE A 141 16.69 12.91 -4.55
CA ILE A 141 17.91 12.33 -5.11
C ILE A 141 18.42 13.19 -6.28
N ILE A 142 17.54 13.57 -7.20
CA ILE A 142 17.88 14.42 -8.33
C ILE A 142 18.41 15.78 -7.83
N PHE A 143 17.73 16.37 -6.86
CA PHE A 143 18.12 17.65 -6.28
C PHE A 143 19.53 17.59 -5.67
N LEU A 144 19.83 16.52 -4.94
CA LEU A 144 21.16 16.32 -4.34
C LEU A 144 22.26 16.26 -5.41
N TYR A 145 22.02 15.53 -6.50
CA TYR A 145 22.98 15.44 -7.59
C TYR A 145 23.19 16.77 -8.29
N VAL A 146 22.13 17.55 -8.51
CA VAL A 146 22.22 18.87 -9.14
C VAL A 146 22.93 19.87 -8.22
N ALA A 147 22.66 19.81 -6.92
CA ALA A 147 23.28 20.72 -5.93
C ALA A 147 24.77 20.45 -5.71
N LEU A 148 25.21 19.24 -5.94
CA LEU A 148 26.62 18.84 -5.80
C LEU A 148 27.34 18.95 -7.14
#